data_e0064f2e2e500e3f3ce7181288982837
#
_entry.id   e0064f2e2e500e3f3ce7181288982837
#
_cell.length_a   1.000
_cell.length_b   1.000
_cell.length_c   1.000
_cell.angle_alpha   90.00
_cell.angle_beta   90.00
_cell.angle_gamma   90.00
#
_symmetry.space_group_name_H-M   'P 1'
#
loop_
_entity.id
_entity.type
_entity.pdbx_description
1 polymer ?
#
loop_
_entity_poly.entity_id
_entity_poly.type
_entity_poly.pdbx_seq_one_letter_code
_entity_poly.pdbx_strand_id
1 'polypeptide(L)'
;MKTKLERTIKFSLTIDLYTEATHYVLNIPYLYTLTIKKRNNMSQPNLGFPSGKFLGTLGVILLIAIVVIIFSNATFITIDAGERGVLFKRFSGGLEKTKIYSPGFHVYAPWNSMYIYNVREQQLEEQMDVLSSNGLNIRVDVTVRAHPSFDKIPELHETFGKDFIQSLIRPEVRSSVRKIIGRFTPEELYSTRREEVQTLIQKDLESTLSKNFVTLRAALIREISLPEKVRTAIEEKIQAEQLSLKFEYILDQEKQESERKIIEAKAKAESNQILTASLSDKILKDKGIEATLKLANSPNSKIIIIGSGKDGLPLILGNQN
;
A
#
# COMPACT_ATOMS: atom_id res chain seq x y z
N MET A 1 -36.44 -3.01 -3.21
CA MET A 1 -37.87 -3.01 -2.93
C MET A 1 -38.23 -2.79 -1.45
N LYS A 2 -37.26 -2.77 -0.53
CA LYS A 2 -37.46 -2.54 0.93
C LYS A 2 -37.50 -1.06 1.37
N THR A 3 -36.93 -0.15 0.61
CA THR A 3 -36.81 1.29 0.99
C THR A 3 -38.03 2.16 0.68
N LYS A 4 -38.99 1.64 -0.09
CA LYS A 4 -40.24 2.36 -0.41
C LYS A 4 -41.36 2.08 0.59
N LEU A 5 -41.29 0.95 1.31
CA LEU A 5 -42.30 0.58 2.30
C LEU A 5 -42.14 1.32 3.64
N GLU A 6 -40.90 1.61 4.04
CA GLU A 6 -40.64 2.33 5.30
C GLU A 6 -40.99 3.82 5.25
N ARG A 7 -40.99 4.45 4.10
CA ARG A 7 -41.44 5.85 3.97
C ARG A 7 -42.94 6.00 4.00
N THR A 8 -43.68 5.01 3.54
CA THR A 8 -45.15 5.03 3.54
C THR A 8 -45.72 4.80 4.92
N ILE A 9 -45.08 3.98 5.75
CA ILE A 9 -45.50 3.70 7.13
C ILE A 9 -45.27 4.91 8.06
N LYS A 10 -44.13 5.65 7.84
CA LYS A 10 -43.89 6.87 8.64
C LYS A 10 -44.83 8.02 8.35
N PHE A 11 -45.33 8.11 7.11
CA PHE A 11 -46.28 9.16 6.73
C PHE A 11 -47.72 8.87 7.21
N SER A 12 -48.11 7.60 7.33
CA SER A 12 -49.40 7.18 7.86
C SER A 12 -49.50 7.41 9.36
N LEU A 13 -48.45 7.12 10.13
CA LEU A 13 -48.43 7.31 11.60
C LEU A 13 -48.46 8.79 12.04
N THR A 14 -48.00 9.72 11.18
CA THR A 14 -47.98 11.16 11.51
C THR A 14 -49.34 11.82 11.25
N ILE A 15 -50.16 11.28 10.36
CA ILE A 15 -51.50 11.80 10.05
C ILE A 15 -52.51 11.33 11.09
N ASP A 16 -52.41 10.10 11.60
CA ASP A 16 -53.31 9.58 12.63
C ASP A 16 -53.15 10.27 14.01
N LEU A 17 -51.95 10.78 14.33
CA LEU A 17 -51.71 11.54 15.56
C LEU A 17 -52.25 12.98 15.52
N TYR A 18 -52.45 13.55 14.33
CA TYR A 18 -53.04 14.89 14.19
C TYR A 18 -54.57 14.89 14.19
N THR A 19 -55.21 13.76 13.82
CA THR A 19 -56.68 13.63 13.79
C THR A 19 -57.24 13.36 15.17
N GLU A 20 -56.53 12.68 16.07
CA GLU A 20 -57.00 12.49 17.45
C GLU A 20 -56.89 13.74 18.33
N ALA A 21 -55.91 14.63 18.06
CA ALA A 21 -55.76 15.87 18.86
C ALA A 21 -56.84 16.92 18.57
N THR A 22 -57.53 16.86 17.43
CA THR A 22 -58.61 17.80 17.12
C THR A 22 -60.00 17.39 17.65
N HIS A 23 -60.19 16.12 18.04
CA HIS A 23 -61.46 15.64 18.57
C HIS A 23 -61.64 15.89 20.09
N TYR A 24 -60.58 16.23 20.81
CA TYR A 24 -60.65 16.48 22.28
C TYR A 24 -60.93 17.92 22.66
N VAL A 25 -60.99 18.87 21.72
CA VAL A 25 -61.17 20.31 22.01
C VAL A 25 -62.65 20.77 21.86
N LEU A 26 -63.56 19.93 21.39
CA LEU A 26 -64.93 20.36 21.03
C LEU A 26 -66.04 19.78 21.88
N ASN A 27 -65.82 19.26 23.11
CA ASN A 27 -66.89 18.74 23.89
C ASN A 27 -66.76 19.10 25.40
N ILE A 28 -66.93 20.38 25.75
CA ILE A 28 -67.27 20.82 27.09
C ILE A 28 -68.43 21.79 26.98
N PRO A 29 -69.68 21.34 27.10
CA PRO A 29 -70.76 22.24 27.46
C PRO A 29 -71.01 22.17 28.97
N TYR A 30 -71.28 23.34 29.50
CA TYR A 30 -71.96 23.63 30.74
C TYR A 30 -71.12 23.80 32.03
N LEU A 31 -71.53 24.96 32.58
CA LEU A 31 -71.49 25.40 33.97
C LEU A 31 -70.19 26.08 34.42
N TYR A 32 -70.26 27.44 34.34
CA TYR A 32 -70.18 28.21 35.60
C TYR A 32 -70.63 29.66 35.30
N THR A 33 -71.92 29.93 35.53
CA THR A 33 -72.40 31.29 35.86
C THR A 33 -71.85 31.66 37.20
N LEU A 34 -70.68 32.32 37.22
CA LEU A 34 -70.14 32.97 38.37
C LEU A 34 -70.50 34.45 38.32
N THR A 35 -71.33 34.86 39.22
CA THR A 35 -71.77 36.20 39.63
C THR A 35 -70.57 37.16 39.61
N ILE A 36 -70.54 38.09 38.65
CA ILE A 36 -69.58 39.22 38.65
C ILE A 36 -70.03 40.18 39.81
N LYS A 37 -69.40 40.04 40.94
CA LYS A 37 -69.46 41.01 42.03
C LYS A 37 -68.50 42.14 41.64
N LYS A 38 -69.07 43.21 41.18
CA LYS A 38 -68.33 44.47 40.83
C LYS A 38 -67.51 44.92 42.06
N ARG A 39 -66.23 44.65 42.03
CA ARG A 39 -65.28 45.18 43.00
C ARG A 39 -64.56 46.34 42.36
N ASN A 40 -65.02 47.54 42.58
CA ASN A 40 -64.28 48.77 42.22
C ASN A 40 -62.98 48.82 43.04
N ASN A 41 -61.97 49.33 42.42
CA ASN A 41 -60.65 49.65 42.95
C ASN A 41 -59.67 48.48 43.12
N MET A 42 -59.11 48.01 42.02
CA MET A 42 -57.68 47.59 41.97
C MET A 42 -56.96 48.61 41.12
N SER A 43 -56.03 49.31 41.71
CA SER A 43 -55.03 50.07 41.04
C SER A 43 -54.25 49.12 40.12
N GLN A 44 -54.36 49.32 38.82
CA GLN A 44 -53.57 48.57 37.85
C GLN A 44 -52.09 48.81 38.16
N PRO A 45 -51.26 47.76 38.29
CA PRO A 45 -49.81 48.01 38.29
C PRO A 45 -49.51 48.60 36.91
N ASN A 46 -49.05 49.84 36.91
CA ASN A 46 -48.44 50.45 35.73
C ASN A 46 -47.23 49.63 35.37
N LEU A 47 -47.39 48.64 34.49
CA LEU A 47 -46.31 48.06 33.71
C LEU A 47 -45.84 49.20 32.79
N GLY A 48 -44.98 50.07 33.36
CA GLY A 48 -44.29 51.07 32.57
C GLY A 48 -43.51 50.35 31.48
N PHE A 49 -44.05 50.33 30.27
CA PHE A 49 -43.29 49.90 29.12
C PHE A 49 -42.02 50.74 29.10
N PRO A 50 -40.81 50.11 29.09
CA PRO A 50 -39.57 50.83 29.03
C PRO A 50 -39.63 51.82 27.86
N SER A 51 -39.28 53.07 28.15
CA SER A 51 -39.32 54.17 27.17
C SER A 51 -38.79 53.66 25.82
N GLY A 52 -39.40 54.08 24.71
CA GLY A 52 -39.04 53.58 23.36
C GLY A 52 -37.56 53.70 23.00
N LYS A 53 -36.82 54.53 23.72
CA LYS A 53 -35.33 54.61 23.65
C LYS A 53 -34.65 53.36 24.20
N PHE A 54 -35.23 52.74 25.26
CA PHE A 54 -34.66 51.51 25.89
C PHE A 54 -34.94 50.28 24.98
N LEU A 55 -36.09 50.20 24.34
CA LEU A 55 -36.37 49.16 23.35
C LEU A 55 -35.49 49.29 22.10
N GLY A 56 -35.22 50.52 21.65
CA GLY A 56 -34.31 50.78 20.53
C GLY A 56 -32.87 50.38 20.83
N THR A 57 -32.37 50.71 22.02
CA THR A 57 -31.00 50.30 22.42
C THR A 57 -30.86 48.78 22.60
N LEU A 58 -31.87 48.11 23.16
CA LEU A 58 -31.89 46.66 23.26
C LEU A 58 -31.90 45.96 21.87
N GLY A 59 -32.69 46.50 20.93
CA GLY A 59 -32.72 46.05 19.56
C GLY A 59 -31.38 46.20 18.84
N VAL A 60 -30.69 47.31 19.02
CA VAL A 60 -29.35 47.55 18.46
C VAL A 60 -28.33 46.60 19.09
N ILE A 61 -28.36 46.38 20.42
CA ILE A 61 -27.45 45.42 21.08
C ILE A 61 -27.70 44.01 20.59
N LEU A 62 -28.95 43.57 20.43
CA LEU A 62 -29.31 42.24 19.91
C LEU A 62 -28.86 42.09 18.46
N LEU A 63 -29.03 43.09 17.62
CA LEU A 63 -28.54 43.09 16.23
C LEU A 63 -27.02 43.01 16.18
N ILE A 64 -26.30 43.73 16.99
CA ILE A 64 -24.82 43.64 17.10
C ILE A 64 -24.43 42.24 17.56
N ALA A 65 -25.10 41.67 18.56
CA ALA A 65 -24.83 40.33 19.04
C ALA A 65 -25.05 39.26 17.94
N ILE A 66 -26.13 39.38 17.18
CA ILE A 66 -26.40 38.49 16.02
C ILE A 66 -25.30 38.63 14.95
N VAL A 67 -24.91 39.86 14.65
CA VAL A 67 -23.81 40.11 13.69
C VAL A 67 -22.50 39.49 14.20
N VAL A 68 -22.16 39.68 15.48
CA VAL A 68 -20.95 39.09 16.09
C VAL A 68 -20.99 37.56 16.03
N ILE A 69 -22.14 36.91 16.31
CA ILE A 69 -22.31 35.45 16.24
C ILE A 69 -22.15 34.95 14.81
N ILE A 70 -22.78 35.62 13.83
CA ILE A 70 -22.67 35.23 12.41
C ILE A 70 -21.23 35.33 11.90
N PHE A 71 -20.50 36.40 12.32
CA PHE A 71 -19.15 36.63 11.87
C PHE A 71 -18.09 35.83 12.67
N SER A 72 -18.36 35.41 13.90
CA SER A 72 -17.39 34.69 14.72
C SER A 72 -16.96 33.33 14.14
N ASN A 73 -17.89 32.56 13.63
CA ASN A 73 -17.59 31.23 13.05
C ASN A 73 -16.83 31.29 11.71
N ALA A 74 -16.91 32.42 10.99
CA ALA A 74 -16.22 32.59 9.72
C ALA A 74 -14.84 33.25 9.84
N THR A 75 -14.46 33.73 11.05
CA THR A 75 -13.23 34.52 11.28
C THR A 75 -12.13 33.69 11.90
N PHE A 76 -12.45 32.63 12.61
CA PHE A 76 -11.50 31.82 13.38
C PHE A 76 -11.39 30.42 12.78
N ILE A 77 -10.16 29.97 12.54
CA ILE A 77 -9.89 28.61 12.06
C ILE A 77 -8.64 28.06 12.75
N THR A 78 -8.68 26.80 13.08
CA THR A 78 -7.50 26.05 13.52
C THR A 78 -7.09 25.12 12.40
N ILE A 79 -5.83 25.19 12.01
CA ILE A 79 -5.21 24.30 11.02
C ILE A 79 -4.45 23.22 11.80
N ASP A 80 -4.77 21.98 11.53
CA ASP A 80 -4.19 20.85 12.25
C ASP A 80 -2.74 20.55 11.81
N ALA A 81 -2.03 19.80 12.66
CA ALA A 81 -0.70 19.32 12.33
C ALA A 81 -0.74 18.44 11.07
N GLY A 82 0.10 18.73 10.07
CA GLY A 82 0.11 18.05 8.77
C GLY A 82 -0.87 18.63 7.76
N GLU A 83 -1.42 19.82 8.05
CA GLU A 83 -2.23 20.59 7.12
C GLU A 83 -1.61 21.96 6.86
N ARG A 84 -2.01 22.58 5.76
CA ARG A 84 -1.62 23.92 5.36
C ARG A 84 -2.84 24.67 4.82
N GLY A 85 -2.93 25.94 5.15
CA GLY A 85 -4.00 26.82 4.69
C GLY A 85 -3.56 27.75 3.58
N VAL A 86 -4.44 27.97 2.61
CA VAL A 86 -4.32 28.98 1.57
C VAL A 86 -5.52 29.90 1.64
N LEU A 87 -5.28 31.20 1.74
CA LEU A 87 -6.31 32.21 1.90
C LEU A 87 -6.74 32.78 0.54
N PHE A 88 -8.03 32.73 0.28
CA PHE A 88 -8.66 33.41 -0.84
C PHE A 88 -9.29 34.72 -0.35
N LYS A 89 -8.77 35.84 -0.81
CA LYS A 89 -9.23 37.21 -0.48
C LYS A 89 -10.28 37.65 -1.50
N ARG A 90 -11.55 37.63 -1.11
CA ARG A 90 -12.65 37.90 -2.02
C ARG A 90 -12.66 39.33 -2.59
N PHE A 91 -12.22 40.30 -1.80
CA PHE A 91 -12.24 41.73 -2.19
C PHE A 91 -10.85 42.31 -2.45
N SER A 92 -9.78 41.54 -2.34
CA SER A 92 -8.41 42.08 -2.43
C SER A 92 -7.45 41.05 -2.99
N GLY A 93 -7.29 41.03 -4.30
CA GLY A 93 -6.22 40.25 -4.99
C GLY A 93 -6.43 38.75 -5.16
N GLY A 94 -7.59 38.19 -4.77
CA GLY A 94 -7.89 36.77 -4.98
C GLY A 94 -7.06 35.83 -4.11
N LEU A 95 -6.43 34.81 -4.71
CA LEU A 95 -5.63 33.83 -3.99
C LEU A 95 -4.31 34.43 -3.49
N GLU A 96 -4.04 34.28 -2.19
CA GLU A 96 -2.77 34.74 -1.59
C GLU A 96 -1.66 33.74 -1.87
N LYS A 97 -0.75 34.09 -2.81
CA LYS A 97 0.35 33.24 -3.24
C LYS A 97 1.61 33.36 -2.38
N THR A 98 1.74 34.49 -1.68
CA THR A 98 2.96 34.80 -0.91
C THR A 98 2.98 34.22 0.48
N LYS A 99 1.82 33.87 1.05
CA LYS A 99 1.70 33.37 2.42
C LYS A 99 0.93 32.07 2.48
N ILE A 100 1.58 31.05 3.02
CA ILE A 100 0.99 29.75 3.35
C ILE A 100 0.82 29.70 4.86
N TYR A 101 -0.38 29.37 5.30
CA TYR A 101 -0.73 29.32 6.71
C TYR A 101 -0.31 27.98 7.31
N SER A 102 0.56 28.04 8.31
CA SER A 102 1.07 26.88 9.04
C SER A 102 0.02 26.33 10.02
N PRO A 103 0.22 25.12 10.58
CA PRO A 103 -0.61 24.62 11.67
C PRO A 103 -0.70 25.60 12.84
N GLY A 104 -1.87 25.68 13.44
CA GLY A 104 -2.16 26.57 14.55
C GLY A 104 -3.44 27.36 14.36
N PHE A 105 -3.67 28.28 15.29
CA PHE A 105 -4.84 29.15 15.30
C PHE A 105 -4.62 30.36 14.40
N HIS A 106 -5.57 30.62 13.50
CA HIS A 106 -5.52 31.78 12.58
C HIS A 106 -6.83 32.56 12.59
N VAL A 107 -6.69 33.85 12.40
CA VAL A 107 -7.81 34.78 12.28
C VAL A 107 -7.74 35.44 10.92
N TYR A 108 -8.85 35.46 10.21
CA TYR A 108 -8.96 36.12 8.92
C TYR A 108 -10.31 36.82 8.76
N ALA A 109 -10.43 37.71 7.79
CA ALA A 109 -11.66 38.46 7.58
C ALA A 109 -12.82 37.54 7.16
N PRO A 110 -14.04 37.74 7.70
CA PRO A 110 -15.17 36.82 7.52
C PRO A 110 -15.65 36.65 6.06
N TRP A 111 -15.31 37.57 5.21
CA TRP A 111 -15.60 37.48 3.76
C TRP A 111 -14.56 36.72 2.94
N ASN A 112 -13.41 36.37 3.53
CA ASN A 112 -12.40 35.58 2.89
C ASN A 112 -12.69 34.08 3.09
N SER A 113 -12.03 33.25 2.32
CA SER A 113 -12.16 31.79 2.41
C SER A 113 -10.80 31.15 2.63
N MET A 114 -10.68 30.28 3.62
CA MET A 114 -9.47 29.49 3.86
C MET A 114 -9.66 28.09 3.28
N TYR A 115 -8.75 27.70 2.41
CA TYR A 115 -8.69 26.34 1.88
C TYR A 115 -7.60 25.56 2.60
N ILE A 116 -8.00 24.46 3.25
CA ILE A 116 -7.07 23.59 4.00
C ILE A 116 -6.68 22.42 3.11
N TYR A 117 -5.39 22.14 3.06
CA TYR A 117 -4.76 21.05 2.33
C TYR A 117 -4.05 20.10 3.29
N ASN A 118 -4.35 18.81 3.19
CA ASN A 118 -3.55 17.79 3.85
C ASN A 118 -2.24 17.63 3.08
N VAL A 119 -1.12 17.96 3.74
CA VAL A 119 0.23 17.88 3.16
C VAL A 119 1.00 16.65 3.62
N ARG A 120 0.34 15.76 4.37
CA ARG A 120 0.89 14.42 4.66
C ARG A 120 0.95 13.60 3.39
N GLU A 121 1.78 12.60 3.41
CA GLU A 121 1.83 11.60 2.35
C GLU A 121 0.47 10.90 2.22
N GLN A 122 -0.08 10.94 1.02
CA GLN A 122 -1.35 10.32 0.68
C GLN A 122 -1.10 9.16 -0.28
N GLN A 123 -1.85 8.09 -0.08
CA GLN A 123 -1.78 6.90 -0.91
C GLN A 123 -2.98 6.88 -1.86
N LEU A 124 -2.69 6.67 -3.13
CA LEU A 124 -3.67 6.41 -4.19
C LEU A 124 -3.45 5.02 -4.73
N GLU A 125 -4.47 4.20 -4.67
CA GLU A 125 -4.53 2.90 -5.35
C GLU A 125 -5.34 3.04 -6.63
N GLU A 126 -4.75 2.57 -7.73
CA GLU A 126 -5.38 2.66 -9.05
C GLU A 126 -5.26 1.33 -9.76
N GLN A 127 -6.41 0.80 -10.16
CA GLN A 127 -6.53 -0.41 -10.97
C GLN A 127 -6.96 -0.01 -12.38
N MET A 128 -6.27 -0.54 -13.38
CA MET A 128 -6.56 -0.22 -14.77
C MET A 128 -6.23 -1.35 -15.72
N ASP A 129 -6.98 -1.40 -16.81
CA ASP A 129 -6.68 -2.28 -17.93
C ASP A 129 -5.81 -1.53 -18.94
N VAL A 130 -4.70 -2.15 -19.35
CA VAL A 130 -3.68 -1.59 -20.23
C VAL A 130 -3.31 -2.58 -21.31
N LEU A 131 -3.10 -2.10 -22.53
CA LEU A 131 -2.57 -2.92 -23.62
C LEU A 131 -1.05 -3.01 -23.55
N SER A 132 -0.52 -4.21 -23.62
CA SER A 132 0.91 -4.48 -23.78
C SER A 132 1.38 -4.22 -25.22
N SER A 133 2.69 -4.32 -25.47
CA SER A 133 3.28 -4.06 -26.79
C SER A 133 2.74 -4.97 -27.91
N ASN A 134 2.32 -6.20 -27.56
CA ASN A 134 1.71 -7.16 -28.48
C ASN A 134 0.16 -7.08 -28.55
N GLY A 135 -0.45 -6.05 -27.95
CA GLY A 135 -1.89 -5.82 -28.00
C GLY A 135 -2.71 -6.66 -27.02
N LEU A 136 -2.08 -7.37 -26.08
CA LEU A 136 -2.79 -8.08 -25.04
C LEU A 136 -3.29 -7.12 -23.96
N ASN A 137 -4.55 -7.24 -23.56
CA ASN A 137 -5.11 -6.50 -22.44
C ASN A 137 -4.70 -7.15 -21.11
N ILE A 138 -4.04 -6.38 -20.27
CA ILE A 138 -3.55 -6.80 -18.95
C ILE A 138 -4.09 -5.86 -17.88
N ARG A 139 -4.43 -6.40 -16.72
CA ARG A 139 -4.85 -5.61 -15.57
C ARG A 139 -3.66 -5.33 -14.68
N VAL A 140 -3.51 -4.06 -14.31
CA VAL A 140 -2.39 -3.59 -13.50
C VAL A 140 -2.92 -2.81 -12.32
N ASP A 141 -2.44 -3.17 -11.14
CA ASP A 141 -2.70 -2.47 -9.89
C ASP A 141 -1.45 -1.70 -9.47
N VAL A 142 -1.60 -0.38 -9.35
CA VAL A 142 -0.52 0.52 -8.98
C VAL A 142 -0.88 1.30 -7.73
N THR A 143 0.07 1.39 -6.81
CA THR A 143 -0.03 2.26 -5.64
C THR A 143 0.94 3.42 -5.80
N VAL A 144 0.43 4.62 -5.70
CA VAL A 144 1.21 5.85 -5.74
C VAL A 144 1.12 6.56 -4.40
N ARG A 145 2.26 6.95 -3.85
CA ARG A 145 2.36 7.78 -2.64
C ARG A 145 2.94 9.13 -3.00
N ALA A 146 2.15 10.16 -2.72
CA ALA A 146 2.51 11.54 -3.07
C ALA A 146 1.96 12.52 -2.04
N HIS A 147 2.51 13.72 -2.03
CA HIS A 147 2.02 14.83 -1.23
C HIS A 147 2.19 16.14 -1.99
N PRO A 148 1.39 17.17 -1.72
CA PRO A 148 1.59 18.50 -2.27
C PRO A 148 2.95 19.06 -1.85
N SER A 149 3.61 19.81 -2.72
CA SER A 149 4.82 20.55 -2.38
C SER A 149 4.46 21.66 -1.40
N PHE A 150 5.09 21.68 -0.22
CA PHE A 150 4.72 22.56 0.91
C PHE A 150 4.68 24.03 0.55
N ASP A 151 5.60 24.48 -0.33
CA ASP A 151 5.76 25.89 -0.68
C ASP A 151 4.98 26.29 -1.94
N LYS A 152 4.27 25.33 -2.58
CA LYS A 152 3.59 25.51 -3.86
C LYS A 152 2.11 25.15 -3.85
N ILE A 153 1.52 25.14 -2.64
CA ILE A 153 0.09 24.84 -2.46
C ILE A 153 -0.83 25.88 -3.12
N PRO A 154 -0.51 27.19 -3.08
CA PRO A 154 -1.33 28.16 -3.77
C PRO A 154 -1.39 27.95 -5.29
N GLU A 155 -0.26 27.65 -5.92
CA GLU A 155 -0.17 27.37 -7.35
C GLU A 155 -0.92 26.09 -7.70
N LEU A 156 -0.78 25.05 -6.86
CA LEU A 156 -1.56 23.81 -6.99
C LEU A 156 -3.07 24.07 -6.92
N HIS A 157 -3.50 24.92 -5.95
CA HIS A 157 -4.89 25.29 -5.79
C HIS A 157 -5.45 26.04 -7.02
N GLU A 158 -4.67 26.97 -7.54
CA GLU A 158 -5.06 27.78 -8.70
C GLU A 158 -5.26 26.91 -9.95
N THR A 159 -4.39 25.90 -10.14
CA THR A 159 -4.38 25.09 -11.36
C THR A 159 -5.35 23.90 -11.28
N PHE A 160 -5.37 23.19 -10.15
CA PHE A 160 -6.09 21.91 -10.02
C PHE A 160 -7.20 21.92 -8.97
N GLY A 161 -7.25 22.95 -8.12
CA GLY A 161 -8.24 23.07 -7.07
C GLY A 161 -7.97 22.14 -5.89
N LYS A 162 -8.99 21.94 -5.06
CA LYS A 162 -8.89 21.12 -3.83
C LYS A 162 -8.73 19.64 -4.14
N ASP A 163 -9.34 19.17 -5.22
CA ASP A 163 -9.38 17.75 -5.58
C ASP A 163 -8.25 17.35 -6.56
N PHE A 164 -7.04 17.87 -6.31
CA PHE A 164 -5.86 17.62 -7.16
C PHE A 164 -5.53 16.12 -7.31
N ILE A 165 -5.95 15.27 -6.38
CA ILE A 165 -5.80 13.81 -6.49
C ILE A 165 -6.60 13.27 -7.69
N GLN A 166 -7.85 13.73 -7.84
CA GLN A 166 -8.74 13.28 -8.93
C GLN A 166 -8.45 13.98 -10.25
N SER A 167 -8.14 15.28 -10.20
CA SER A 167 -7.95 16.12 -11.39
C SER A 167 -6.54 16.03 -11.97
N LEU A 168 -5.51 15.70 -11.16
CA LEU A 168 -4.12 15.65 -11.59
C LEU A 168 -3.52 14.25 -11.39
N ILE A 169 -3.40 13.76 -10.13
CA ILE A 169 -2.59 12.57 -9.84
C ILE A 169 -3.15 11.35 -10.56
N ARG A 170 -4.44 11.08 -10.46
CA ARG A 170 -5.07 9.89 -11.06
C ARG A 170 -4.93 9.83 -12.59
N PRO A 171 -5.23 10.89 -13.36
CA PRO A 171 -5.01 10.91 -14.81
C PRO A 171 -3.55 10.72 -15.21
N GLU A 172 -2.62 11.35 -14.48
CA GLU A 172 -1.19 11.22 -14.78
C GLU A 172 -0.66 9.82 -14.49
N VAL A 173 -1.11 9.18 -13.40
CA VAL A 173 -0.80 7.79 -13.11
C VAL A 173 -1.27 6.88 -14.24
N ARG A 174 -2.52 7.03 -14.67
CA ARG A 174 -3.06 6.24 -15.78
C ARG A 174 -2.31 6.46 -17.09
N SER A 175 -1.94 7.69 -17.39
CA SER A 175 -1.19 8.06 -18.59
C SER A 175 0.21 7.44 -18.58
N SER A 176 0.95 7.62 -17.49
CA SER A 176 2.31 7.10 -17.33
C SER A 176 2.34 5.57 -17.39
N VAL A 177 1.45 4.91 -16.67
CA VAL A 177 1.35 3.44 -16.66
C VAL A 177 1.07 2.90 -18.06
N ARG A 178 0.07 3.46 -18.78
CA ARG A 178 -0.22 3.06 -20.17
C ARG A 178 0.96 3.27 -21.10
N LYS A 179 1.59 4.43 -21.01
CA LYS A 179 2.74 4.81 -21.84
C LYS A 179 3.93 3.87 -21.66
N ILE A 180 4.21 3.48 -20.43
CA ILE A 180 5.37 2.63 -20.12
C ILE A 180 5.04 1.16 -20.41
N ILE A 181 3.94 0.64 -19.86
CA ILE A 181 3.55 -0.77 -20.02
C ILE A 181 3.33 -1.14 -21.48
N GLY A 182 2.77 -0.23 -22.28
CA GLY A 182 2.58 -0.45 -23.72
C GLY A 182 3.87 -0.68 -24.53
N ARG A 183 5.05 -0.53 -23.93
CA ARG A 183 6.35 -0.80 -24.56
C ARG A 183 6.90 -2.19 -24.28
N PHE A 184 6.31 -2.89 -23.30
CA PHE A 184 6.79 -4.17 -22.80
C PHE A 184 5.84 -5.30 -23.19
N THR A 185 6.40 -6.49 -23.37
CA THR A 185 5.60 -7.72 -23.56
C THR A 185 5.05 -8.22 -22.22
N PRO A 186 3.97 -9.02 -22.21
CA PRO A 186 3.43 -9.61 -20.99
C PRO A 186 4.44 -10.46 -20.23
N GLU A 187 5.32 -11.16 -20.95
CA GLU A 187 6.36 -12.00 -20.38
C GLU A 187 7.42 -11.16 -19.63
N GLU A 188 7.88 -10.07 -20.22
CA GLU A 188 8.83 -9.14 -19.58
C GLU A 188 8.23 -8.50 -18.32
N LEU A 189 6.95 -8.16 -18.37
CA LEU A 189 6.22 -7.58 -17.22
C LEU A 189 6.03 -8.56 -16.09
N TYR A 190 5.82 -9.85 -16.40
CA TYR A 190 5.55 -10.88 -15.42
C TYR A 190 6.80 -11.40 -14.73
N SER A 191 7.94 -11.47 -15.42
CA SER A 191 9.13 -12.15 -14.92
C SER A 191 10.38 -11.27 -14.81
N THR A 192 10.92 -10.82 -15.94
CA THR A 192 12.35 -10.37 -16.00
C THR A 192 12.57 -8.88 -15.81
N ARG A 193 11.61 -8.03 -16.22
CA ARG A 193 11.80 -6.58 -16.29
C ARG A 193 10.84 -5.75 -15.44
N ARG A 194 10.17 -6.38 -14.47
CA ARG A 194 9.19 -5.71 -13.60
C ARG A 194 9.78 -4.52 -12.84
N GLU A 195 10.98 -4.66 -12.30
CA GLU A 195 11.66 -3.58 -11.58
C GLU A 195 12.06 -2.42 -12.48
N GLU A 196 12.48 -2.72 -13.70
CA GLU A 196 12.77 -1.70 -14.70
C GLU A 196 11.52 -0.90 -15.05
N VAL A 197 10.40 -1.58 -15.31
CA VAL A 197 9.12 -0.95 -15.62
C VAL A 197 8.67 -0.06 -14.46
N GLN A 198 8.76 -0.54 -13.23
CA GLN A 198 8.43 0.25 -12.04
C GLN A 198 9.30 1.51 -11.94
N THR A 199 10.60 1.39 -12.16
CA THR A 199 11.54 2.51 -12.13
C THR A 199 11.22 3.54 -13.22
N LEU A 200 10.87 3.09 -14.43
CA LEU A 200 10.48 3.97 -15.53
C LEU A 200 9.17 4.72 -15.23
N ILE A 201 8.17 4.03 -14.66
CA ILE A 201 6.91 4.64 -14.24
C ILE A 201 7.18 5.68 -13.14
N GLN A 202 7.98 5.33 -12.15
CA GLN A 202 8.33 6.26 -11.07
C GLN A 202 9.02 7.51 -11.61
N LYS A 203 10.00 7.37 -12.49
CA LYS A 203 10.73 8.50 -13.09
C LYS A 203 9.84 9.39 -13.96
N ASP A 204 8.96 8.80 -14.77
CA ASP A 204 8.03 9.55 -15.63
C ASP A 204 7.02 10.32 -14.77
N LEU A 205 6.44 9.68 -13.75
CA LEU A 205 5.54 10.32 -12.80
C LEU A 205 6.21 11.41 -11.96
N GLU A 206 7.42 11.18 -11.47
CA GLU A 206 8.18 12.17 -10.71
C GLU A 206 8.42 13.42 -11.54
N SER A 207 8.84 13.25 -12.79
CA SER A 207 9.03 14.37 -13.72
C SER A 207 7.75 15.16 -14.00
N THR A 208 6.61 14.47 -14.12
CA THR A 208 5.34 15.11 -14.45
C THR A 208 4.70 15.76 -13.23
N LEU A 209 4.68 15.07 -12.09
CA LEU A 209 4.04 15.58 -10.88
C LEU A 209 4.82 16.73 -10.24
N SER A 210 6.17 16.70 -10.32
CA SER A 210 7.00 17.81 -9.80
C SER A 210 6.76 19.12 -10.54
N LYS A 211 6.51 19.09 -11.84
CA LYS A 211 6.13 20.26 -12.63
C LYS A 211 4.77 20.82 -12.22
N ASN A 212 3.91 19.98 -11.67
CA ASN A 212 2.56 20.31 -11.23
C ASN A 212 2.45 20.44 -9.70
N PHE A 213 3.54 20.79 -9.02
CA PHE A 213 3.56 21.12 -7.60
C PHE A 213 3.23 19.95 -6.66
N VAL A 214 3.41 18.72 -7.10
CA VAL A 214 3.23 17.51 -6.31
C VAL A 214 4.54 16.73 -6.23
N THR A 215 4.92 16.32 -5.03
CA THR A 215 6.11 15.50 -4.79
C THR A 215 5.71 14.03 -4.75
N LEU A 216 6.26 13.23 -5.67
CA LEU A 216 6.12 11.79 -5.65
C LEU A 216 7.10 11.18 -4.64
N ARG A 217 6.62 10.27 -3.79
CA ARG A 217 7.45 9.48 -2.88
C ARG A 217 7.75 8.10 -3.43
N ALA A 218 6.74 7.43 -3.95
CA ALA A 218 6.91 6.12 -4.55
C ALA A 218 5.79 5.84 -5.55
N ALA A 219 6.10 5.06 -6.58
CA ALA A 219 5.13 4.43 -7.46
C ALA A 219 5.45 2.93 -7.51
N LEU A 220 4.54 2.11 -7.04
CA LEU A 220 4.73 0.68 -6.86
C LEU A 220 3.73 -0.09 -7.69
N ILE A 221 4.19 -1.05 -8.47
CA ILE A 221 3.31 -2.01 -9.13
C ILE A 221 2.99 -3.11 -8.12
N ARG A 222 1.72 -3.21 -7.71
CA ARG A 222 1.27 -4.24 -6.76
C ARG A 222 1.10 -5.58 -7.45
N GLU A 223 0.30 -5.57 -8.50
CA GLU A 223 -0.08 -6.78 -9.22
C GLU A 223 -0.17 -6.53 -10.72
N ILE A 224 0.20 -7.53 -11.50
CA ILE A 224 -0.02 -7.58 -12.93
C ILE A 224 -0.77 -8.87 -13.20
N SER A 225 -2.05 -8.75 -13.53
CA SER A 225 -2.93 -9.87 -13.81
C SER A 225 -3.05 -10.09 -15.31
N LEU A 226 -2.64 -11.27 -15.75
CA LEU A 226 -2.75 -11.73 -17.13
C LEU A 226 -4.00 -12.60 -17.32
N PRO A 227 -4.59 -12.65 -18.52
CA PRO A 227 -5.59 -13.66 -18.84
C PRO A 227 -5.04 -15.08 -18.59
N GLU A 228 -5.86 -15.97 -18.02
CA GLU A 228 -5.46 -17.31 -17.56
C GLU A 228 -4.67 -18.10 -18.61
N LYS A 229 -5.17 -18.14 -19.84
CA LYS A 229 -4.51 -18.87 -20.94
C LYS A 229 -3.09 -18.36 -21.24
N VAL A 230 -2.87 -17.06 -21.11
CA VAL A 230 -1.56 -16.45 -21.38
C VAL A 230 -0.62 -16.69 -20.22
N ARG A 231 -1.12 -16.57 -19.00
CA ARG A 231 -0.38 -16.86 -17.79
C ARG A 231 0.15 -18.30 -17.81
N THR A 232 -0.72 -19.28 -18.08
CA THR A 232 -0.35 -20.69 -18.16
C THR A 232 0.72 -20.93 -19.22
N ALA A 233 0.57 -20.34 -20.42
CA ALA A 233 1.57 -20.49 -21.49
C ALA A 233 2.93 -19.87 -21.11
N ILE A 234 2.96 -18.74 -20.42
CA ILE A 234 4.19 -18.12 -19.93
C ILE A 234 4.83 -18.98 -18.84
N GLU A 235 4.04 -19.48 -17.90
CA GLU A 235 4.50 -20.35 -16.82
C GLU A 235 5.11 -21.67 -17.38
N GLU A 236 4.45 -22.30 -18.35
CA GLU A 236 4.96 -23.49 -19.05
C GLU A 236 6.27 -23.20 -19.79
N LYS A 237 6.36 -22.06 -20.47
CA LYS A 237 7.60 -21.62 -21.13
C LYS A 237 8.75 -21.42 -20.15
N ILE A 238 8.51 -20.68 -19.06
CA ILE A 238 9.50 -20.46 -18.02
C ILE A 238 9.94 -21.79 -17.40
N GLN A 239 9.00 -22.69 -17.15
CA GLN A 239 9.30 -24.03 -16.62
C GLN A 239 10.19 -24.84 -17.58
N ALA A 240 9.90 -24.79 -18.89
CA ALA A 240 10.70 -25.46 -19.91
C ALA A 240 12.13 -24.86 -19.99
N GLU A 241 12.26 -23.53 -19.91
CA GLU A 241 13.54 -22.84 -19.88
C GLU A 241 14.36 -23.23 -18.64
N GLN A 242 13.74 -23.25 -17.46
CA GLN A 242 14.39 -23.65 -16.21
C GLN A 242 14.83 -25.12 -16.26
N LEU A 243 14.03 -25.99 -16.87
CA LEU A 243 14.40 -27.39 -17.08
C LEU A 243 15.59 -27.54 -18.02
N SER A 244 15.63 -26.76 -19.11
CA SER A 244 16.76 -26.73 -20.05
C SER A 244 18.06 -26.26 -19.36
N LEU A 245 17.99 -25.16 -18.60
CA LEU A 245 19.13 -24.68 -17.82
C LEU A 245 19.61 -25.69 -16.79
N LYS A 246 18.69 -26.42 -16.14
CA LYS A 246 19.02 -27.49 -15.22
C LYS A 246 19.77 -28.63 -15.91
N PHE A 247 19.32 -29.05 -17.11
CA PHE A 247 20.03 -30.07 -17.88
C PHE A 247 21.41 -29.61 -18.34
N GLU A 248 21.56 -28.36 -18.77
CA GLU A 248 22.85 -27.78 -19.12
C GLU A 248 23.83 -27.84 -17.93
N TYR A 249 23.36 -27.42 -16.74
CA TYR A 249 24.14 -27.52 -15.52
C TYR A 249 24.55 -28.95 -15.16
N ILE A 250 23.63 -29.92 -15.29
CA ILE A 250 23.91 -31.35 -15.02
C ILE A 250 24.96 -31.86 -16.03
N LEU A 251 24.84 -31.52 -17.31
CA LEU A 251 25.83 -31.90 -18.32
C LEU A 251 27.21 -31.33 -18.03
N ASP A 252 27.30 -30.10 -17.57
CA ASP A 252 28.57 -29.49 -17.19
C ASP A 252 29.17 -30.17 -15.95
N GLN A 253 28.34 -30.47 -14.95
CA GLN A 253 28.74 -31.22 -13.76
C GLN A 253 29.27 -32.61 -14.13
N GLU A 254 28.57 -33.35 -15.00
CA GLU A 254 29.00 -34.68 -15.45
C GLU A 254 30.32 -34.62 -16.24
N LYS A 255 30.54 -33.57 -17.05
CA LYS A 255 31.82 -33.37 -17.74
C LYS A 255 32.95 -33.15 -16.74
N GLN A 256 32.77 -32.26 -15.77
CA GLN A 256 33.76 -32.00 -14.74
C GLN A 256 34.04 -33.24 -13.87
N GLU A 257 33.01 -34.01 -13.55
CA GLU A 257 33.20 -35.26 -12.82
C GLU A 257 33.94 -36.33 -13.65
N SER A 258 33.64 -36.42 -14.94
CA SER A 258 34.36 -37.28 -15.87
C SER A 258 35.82 -36.89 -15.99
N GLU A 259 36.11 -35.60 -16.14
CA GLU A 259 37.52 -35.09 -16.17
C GLU A 259 38.23 -35.39 -14.85
N ARG A 260 37.60 -35.16 -13.73
CA ARG A 260 38.12 -35.50 -12.39
C ARG A 260 38.48 -36.99 -12.29
N LYS A 261 37.53 -37.87 -12.70
CA LYS A 261 37.79 -39.34 -12.72
C LYS A 261 38.94 -39.74 -13.61
N ILE A 262 39.07 -39.09 -14.77
CA ILE A 262 40.19 -39.34 -15.71
C ILE A 262 41.52 -38.90 -15.06
N ILE A 263 41.57 -37.72 -14.44
CA ILE A 263 42.74 -37.21 -13.72
C ILE A 263 43.11 -38.14 -12.58
N GLU A 264 42.14 -38.56 -11.79
CA GLU A 264 42.35 -39.49 -10.66
C GLU A 264 42.85 -40.86 -11.14
N ALA A 265 42.29 -41.39 -12.24
CA ALA A 265 42.79 -42.64 -12.83
C ALA A 265 44.20 -42.52 -13.38
N LYS A 266 44.53 -41.39 -14.01
CA LYS A 266 45.90 -41.12 -14.48
C LYS A 266 46.90 -41.02 -13.34
N ALA A 267 46.54 -40.24 -12.32
CA ALA A 267 47.36 -40.08 -11.10
C ALA A 267 47.60 -41.42 -10.38
N LYS A 268 46.55 -42.27 -10.30
CA LYS A 268 46.66 -43.59 -9.73
C LYS A 268 47.55 -44.54 -10.57
N ALA A 269 47.40 -44.49 -11.90
CA ALA A 269 48.28 -45.26 -12.80
C ALA A 269 49.72 -44.83 -12.70
N GLU A 270 50.01 -43.53 -12.68
CA GLU A 270 51.37 -42.96 -12.50
C GLU A 270 51.95 -43.34 -11.13
N SER A 271 51.15 -43.21 -10.06
CA SER A 271 51.54 -43.62 -8.71
C SER A 271 51.89 -45.14 -8.69
N ASN A 272 51.08 -45.99 -9.30
CA ASN A 272 51.32 -47.43 -9.37
C ASN A 272 52.59 -47.74 -10.20
N GLN A 273 52.83 -46.97 -11.27
CA GLN A 273 54.04 -47.13 -12.09
C GLN A 273 55.29 -46.79 -11.30
N ILE A 274 55.27 -45.67 -10.55
CA ILE A 274 56.36 -45.25 -9.64
C ILE A 274 56.60 -46.30 -8.55
N LEU A 275 55.54 -46.78 -7.92
CA LEU A 275 55.62 -47.86 -6.92
C LEU A 275 56.19 -49.13 -7.50
N THR A 276 55.76 -49.58 -8.67
CA THR A 276 56.29 -50.77 -9.33
C THR A 276 57.73 -50.65 -9.69
N ALA A 277 58.19 -49.45 -10.15
CA ALA A 277 59.59 -49.17 -10.46
C ALA A 277 60.46 -49.14 -9.19
N SER A 278 59.89 -48.78 -8.04
CA SER A 278 60.62 -48.69 -6.76
C SER A 278 60.56 -49.95 -5.90
N LEU A 279 59.66 -50.88 -6.20
CA LEU A 279 59.44 -52.10 -5.43
C LEU A 279 60.50 -53.16 -5.78
N SER A 280 61.52 -53.32 -4.90
CA SER A 280 62.35 -54.49 -4.86
C SER A 280 61.73 -55.56 -3.98
N ASP A 281 62.07 -56.84 -4.18
CA ASP A 281 61.60 -57.97 -3.36
C ASP A 281 61.83 -57.73 -1.85
N LYS A 282 62.83 -56.97 -1.48
CA LYS A 282 63.09 -56.58 -0.07
C LYS A 282 62.02 -55.63 0.48
N ILE A 283 61.61 -54.65 -0.28
CA ILE A 283 60.60 -53.66 0.12
C ILE A 283 59.22 -54.33 0.19
N LEU A 284 58.89 -55.29 -0.68
CA LEU A 284 57.64 -56.08 -0.60
C LEU A 284 57.60 -56.93 0.68
N LYS A 285 58.72 -57.52 1.06
CA LYS A 285 58.80 -58.27 2.33
C LYS A 285 58.66 -57.39 3.56
N ASP A 286 59.27 -56.21 3.53
CA ASP A 286 59.21 -55.22 4.61
C ASP A 286 57.80 -54.69 4.81
N LYS A 287 57.12 -54.31 3.72
CA LYS A 287 55.69 -53.91 3.75
C LYS A 287 54.73 -55.05 4.15
N GLY A 288 55.04 -56.29 3.81
CA GLY A 288 54.31 -57.45 4.24
C GLY A 288 54.41 -57.63 5.77
N ILE A 289 55.65 -57.45 6.34
CA ILE A 289 55.89 -57.50 7.77
C ILE A 289 55.16 -56.34 8.48
N GLU A 290 55.23 -55.10 7.95
CA GLU A 290 54.52 -53.95 8.55
C GLU A 290 53.01 -54.13 8.56
N ALA A 291 52.41 -54.66 7.46
CA ALA A 291 50.99 -54.98 7.36
C ALA A 291 50.58 -56.06 8.40
N THR A 292 51.45 -57.07 8.57
CA THR A 292 51.20 -58.13 9.54
C THR A 292 51.29 -57.62 10.99
N LEU A 293 52.23 -56.71 11.29
CA LEU A 293 52.33 -56.03 12.56
C LEU A 293 51.10 -55.14 12.87
N LYS A 294 50.62 -54.39 11.89
CA LYS A 294 49.40 -53.58 12.01
C LYS A 294 48.16 -54.46 12.24
N LEU A 295 48.08 -55.61 11.62
CA LEU A 295 46.99 -56.56 11.83
C LEU A 295 47.09 -57.24 13.21
N ALA A 296 48.30 -57.56 13.68
CA ALA A 296 48.52 -58.16 14.99
C ALA A 296 48.15 -57.18 16.14
N ASN A 297 48.35 -55.90 15.94
CA ASN A 297 48.02 -54.84 16.91
C ASN A 297 46.58 -54.32 16.78
N SER A 298 45.76 -54.85 15.86
CA SER A 298 44.37 -54.44 15.67
C SER A 298 43.50 -55.00 16.81
N PRO A 299 42.65 -54.16 17.47
CA PRO A 299 41.79 -54.62 18.58
C PRO A 299 40.65 -55.57 18.13
N ASN A 300 40.46 -55.79 16.82
CA ASN A 300 39.53 -56.74 16.28
C ASN A 300 40.25 -58.08 16.03
N SER A 301 40.01 -59.08 16.87
CA SER A 301 40.52 -60.47 16.72
C SER A 301 39.88 -61.13 15.49
N LYS A 302 40.55 -60.97 14.34
CA LYS A 302 40.28 -61.76 13.15
C LYS A 302 41.41 -62.77 13.01
N ILE A 303 41.08 -64.04 12.96
CA ILE A 303 42.07 -65.07 12.67
C ILE A 303 42.45 -64.99 11.19
N ILE A 304 43.71 -64.59 10.93
CA ILE A 304 44.24 -64.52 9.57
C ILE A 304 45.18 -65.67 9.41
N ILE A 305 44.84 -66.63 8.54
CA ILE A 305 45.73 -67.72 8.17
C ILE A 305 46.49 -67.25 6.92
N ILE A 306 47.76 -66.97 7.09
CA ILE A 306 48.64 -66.62 5.97
C ILE A 306 49.16 -67.95 5.39
N GLY A 307 48.53 -68.35 4.27
CA GLY A 307 49.02 -69.50 3.48
C GLY A 307 50.25 -69.11 2.63
N SER A 308 51.26 -69.91 2.62
CA SER A 308 52.41 -69.79 1.77
C SER A 308 52.06 -70.30 0.35
N GLY A 309 51.23 -69.54 -0.39
CA GLY A 309 51.02 -69.75 -1.81
C GLY A 309 52.09 -69.03 -2.64
N LYS A 310 52.38 -69.49 -3.83
CA LYS A 310 53.38 -68.89 -4.72
C LYS A 310 53.13 -67.42 -5.06
N ASP A 311 51.95 -66.87 -4.78
CA ASP A 311 51.54 -65.47 -5.04
C ASP A 311 51.39 -64.60 -3.78
N GLY A 312 51.68 -65.12 -2.55
CA GLY A 312 51.82 -64.36 -1.32
C GLY A 312 50.54 -63.58 -0.83
N LEU A 313 49.34 -63.92 -1.31
CA LEU A 313 48.11 -63.27 -0.89
C LEU A 313 47.51 -63.90 0.35
N PRO A 314 47.20 -63.15 1.40
CA PRO A 314 46.52 -63.68 2.59
C PRO A 314 45.07 -64.06 2.27
N LEU A 315 44.65 -65.27 2.62
CA LEU A 315 43.26 -65.68 2.62
C LEU A 315 42.60 -65.20 3.91
N ILE A 316 41.68 -64.26 3.77
CA ILE A 316 40.86 -63.74 4.90
C ILE A 316 39.61 -64.62 5.00
N LEU A 317 39.53 -65.52 5.98
CA LEU A 317 38.31 -66.22 6.32
C LEU A 317 37.51 -65.31 7.29
N GLY A 318 36.51 -64.62 6.74
CA GLY A 318 35.54 -63.85 7.53
C GLY A 318 34.61 -64.79 8.32
N ASN A 319 34.49 -64.60 9.61
CA ASN A 319 33.46 -65.25 10.41
C ASN A 319 32.11 -64.68 10.03
N GLN A 320 31.20 -65.49 9.51
CA GLN A 320 29.78 -65.17 9.37
C GLN A 320 29.13 -65.39 10.76
N ASN A 321 28.73 -64.27 11.38
CA ASN A 321 27.63 -64.28 12.34
C ASN A 321 26.56 -63.34 11.84
#